data_3ce7bbe8d4e8d7947b0213b0f29187fb
#
_entry.id   3ce7bbe8d4e8d7947b0213b0f29187fb
#
_cell.length_a   1.000
_cell.length_b   1.000
_cell.length_c   1.000
_cell.angle_alpha   90.00
_cell.angle_beta   90.00
_cell.angle_gamma   90.00
#
_symmetry.space_group_name_H-M   'P 1'
#
loop_
_entity.id
_entity.type
_entity.pdbx_description
1 polymer ?
#
loop_
_entity_poly.entity_id
_entity_poly.type
_entity_poly.pdbx_seq_one_letter_code
_entity_poly.pdbx_strand_id
1 'polypeptide(L)'
;MNTIDLHLIDIIQNSLRAGAGEIGVSISKTEASNTLCITIIDNGCGIEADKIGSVCDPYCTSRTERKVGLGLTLLKFQAELTGGYLVLESTKNRGTRVEVCFNTHHPDCQPAGDISGTLARFVCQFADINFDIEAANGNETFHTSSRELKEALGIEGSFSNYDFALIKELLSSYVD
;
A
#
# COMPACT_ATOMS: atom_id res chain seq x y z
N MET A 1 2.84 -8.24 -13.19
CA MET A 1 1.83 -7.36 -12.59
C MET A 1 1.58 -6.23 -13.56
N ASN A 2 0.32 -5.98 -13.89
CA ASN A 2 -0.02 -5.07 -14.98
C ASN A 2 -0.70 -3.78 -14.50
N THR A 3 -0.89 -3.62 -13.19
CA THR A 3 -1.56 -2.46 -12.56
C THR A 3 -0.91 -2.14 -11.21
N ILE A 4 -1.02 -0.88 -10.78
CA ILE A 4 -0.39 -0.39 -9.54
C ILE A 4 -1.06 -1.01 -8.30
N ASP A 5 -2.37 -1.26 -8.33
CA ASP A 5 -3.11 -1.93 -7.25
C ASP A 5 -2.59 -3.34 -6.93
N LEU A 6 -2.07 -4.07 -7.92
CA LEU A 6 -1.46 -5.39 -7.68
C LEU A 6 -0.15 -5.28 -6.88
N HIS A 7 0.61 -4.21 -7.08
CA HIS A 7 1.78 -3.93 -6.25
C HIS A 7 1.38 -3.54 -4.82
N LEU A 8 0.30 -2.77 -4.68
CA LEU A 8 -0.26 -2.42 -3.37
C LEU A 8 -0.65 -3.69 -2.58
N ILE A 9 -1.29 -4.67 -3.24
CA ILE A 9 -1.61 -5.98 -2.65
C ILE A 9 -0.34 -6.65 -2.10
N ASP A 10 0.73 -6.69 -2.88
CA ASP A 10 1.99 -7.34 -2.47
C ASP A 10 2.61 -6.68 -1.23
N ILE A 11 2.61 -5.33 -1.17
CA ILE A 11 3.20 -4.61 -0.03
C ILE A 11 2.35 -4.83 1.22
N ILE A 12 1.01 -4.68 1.13
CA ILE A 12 0.12 -4.92 2.28
C ILE A 12 0.25 -6.37 2.77
N GLN A 13 0.34 -7.35 1.88
CA GLN A 13 0.57 -8.74 2.27
C GLN A 13 1.91 -8.95 2.98
N ASN A 14 2.96 -8.19 2.61
CA ASN A 14 4.23 -8.24 3.33
C ASN A 14 4.09 -7.70 4.74
N SER A 15 3.36 -6.59 4.95
CA SER A 15 3.06 -6.03 6.27
C SER A 15 2.27 -7.03 7.14
N LEU A 16 1.27 -7.70 6.57
CA LEU A 16 0.51 -8.75 7.27
C LEU A 16 1.40 -9.93 7.67
N ARG A 17 2.29 -10.40 6.76
CA ARG A 17 3.26 -11.47 7.07
C ARG A 17 4.28 -11.05 8.13
N ALA A 18 4.59 -9.76 8.21
CA ALA A 18 5.44 -9.20 9.27
C ALA A 18 4.74 -9.10 10.63
N GLY A 19 3.47 -9.50 10.72
CA GLY A 19 2.68 -9.47 11.95
C GLY A 19 2.22 -8.07 12.36
N ALA A 20 2.03 -7.18 11.38
CA ALA A 20 1.52 -5.84 11.66
C ALA A 20 0.09 -5.87 12.20
N GLY A 21 -0.18 -5.12 13.26
CA GLY A 21 -1.51 -4.85 13.80
C GLY A 21 -2.10 -3.53 13.32
N GLU A 22 -1.24 -2.65 12.78
CA GLU A 22 -1.62 -1.37 12.21
C GLU A 22 -0.90 -1.16 10.88
N ILE A 23 -1.65 -0.76 9.86
CA ILE A 23 -1.16 -0.51 8.50
C ILE A 23 -1.73 0.82 8.02
N GLY A 24 -0.87 1.82 7.89
CA GLY A 24 -1.20 3.11 7.28
C GLY A 24 -1.00 3.04 5.77
N VAL A 25 -1.96 3.55 5.00
CA VAL A 25 -1.89 3.70 3.55
C VAL A 25 -2.21 5.13 3.18
N SER A 26 -1.23 5.85 2.64
CA SER A 26 -1.41 7.22 2.17
C SER A 26 -1.27 7.26 0.65
N ILE A 27 -2.23 7.87 -0.04
CA ILE A 27 -2.28 8.00 -1.50
C ILE A 27 -2.37 9.47 -1.84
N SER A 28 -1.42 9.95 -2.60
CA SER A 28 -1.38 11.37 -3.02
C SER A 28 -1.31 11.46 -4.54
N LYS A 29 -2.27 12.17 -5.11
CA LYS A 29 -2.31 12.53 -6.53
C LYS A 29 -2.04 14.02 -6.67
N THR A 30 -1.12 14.38 -7.54
CA THR A 30 -0.79 15.76 -7.84
C THR A 30 -0.88 15.98 -9.35
N GLU A 31 -1.96 16.62 -9.79
CA GLU A 31 -2.18 16.90 -11.22
C GLU A 31 -1.11 17.80 -11.81
N ALA A 32 -0.66 18.82 -11.07
CA ALA A 32 0.35 19.76 -11.55
C ALA A 32 1.70 19.11 -11.90
N SER A 33 2.06 18.01 -11.23
CA SER A 33 3.28 17.22 -11.49
C SER A 33 3.01 15.89 -12.15
N ASN A 34 1.74 15.55 -12.40
CA ASN A 34 1.32 14.24 -12.93
C ASN A 34 1.89 13.07 -12.09
N THR A 35 1.83 13.20 -10.77
CA THR A 35 2.46 12.27 -9.87
C THR A 35 1.41 11.53 -9.05
N LEU A 36 1.56 10.21 -8.96
CA LEU A 36 0.87 9.35 -8.01
C LEU A 36 1.90 8.81 -7.02
N CYS A 37 1.77 9.16 -5.75
CA CYS A 37 2.60 8.62 -4.67
C CYS A 37 1.74 7.77 -3.74
N ILE A 38 2.26 6.61 -3.37
CA ILE A 38 1.65 5.69 -2.41
C ILE A 38 2.68 5.43 -1.31
N THR A 39 2.29 5.65 -0.07
CA THR A 39 3.09 5.33 1.11
C THR A 39 2.36 4.29 1.94
N ILE A 40 3.06 3.23 2.32
CA ILE A 40 2.56 2.20 3.25
C ILE A 40 3.50 2.15 4.43
N ILE A 41 2.92 2.24 5.63
CA ILE A 41 3.64 2.18 6.91
C ILE A 41 3.00 1.07 7.74
N ASP A 42 3.81 0.18 8.27
CA ASP A 42 3.36 -0.87 9.17
C ASP A 42 4.16 -0.89 10.49
N ASN A 43 3.55 -1.46 11.52
CA ASN A 43 4.18 -1.69 12.82
C ASN A 43 4.62 -3.15 13.01
N GLY A 44 4.91 -3.88 11.94
CA GLY A 44 5.36 -5.27 11.98
C GLY A 44 6.77 -5.47 12.52
N CYS A 45 7.32 -6.67 12.34
CA CYS A 45 8.65 -7.02 12.85
C CYS A 45 9.81 -6.25 12.21
N GLY A 46 9.58 -5.52 11.14
CA GLY A 46 10.61 -4.78 10.41
C GLY A 46 11.68 -5.68 9.78
N ILE A 47 12.72 -5.03 9.22
CA ILE A 47 13.83 -5.66 8.51
C ILE A 47 15.14 -5.30 9.19
N GLU A 48 16.06 -6.24 9.31
CA GLU A 48 17.40 -6.01 9.83
C GLU A 48 18.21 -5.11 8.88
N ALA A 49 19.01 -4.20 9.43
CA ALA A 49 19.71 -3.18 8.66
C ALA A 49 20.65 -3.76 7.58
N ASP A 50 21.26 -4.90 7.84
CA ASP A 50 22.12 -5.62 6.89
C ASP A 50 21.36 -6.25 5.73
N LYS A 51 20.05 -6.46 5.88
CA LYS A 51 19.19 -7.05 4.85
C LYS A 51 18.47 -6.02 3.98
N ILE A 52 18.32 -4.76 4.44
CA ILE A 52 17.58 -3.71 3.71
C ILE A 52 18.16 -3.49 2.31
N GLY A 53 19.49 -3.43 2.17
CA GLY A 53 20.15 -3.23 0.88
C GLY A 53 19.87 -4.35 -0.12
N SER A 54 19.64 -5.57 0.36
CA SER A 54 19.40 -6.74 -0.49
C SER A 54 17.92 -6.94 -0.87
N VAL A 55 17.00 -6.33 -0.16
CA VAL A 55 15.56 -6.49 -0.41
C VAL A 55 15.12 -5.93 -1.76
N CYS A 56 15.79 -4.89 -2.23
CA CYS A 56 15.53 -4.27 -3.54
C CYS A 56 16.53 -4.68 -4.62
N ASP A 57 17.45 -5.60 -4.34
CA ASP A 57 18.46 -6.07 -5.30
C ASP A 57 17.96 -7.32 -6.02
N PRO A 58 17.74 -7.28 -7.36
CA PRO A 58 17.27 -8.42 -8.14
C PRO A 58 18.25 -9.60 -8.15
N TYR A 59 19.51 -9.38 -7.78
CA TYR A 59 20.57 -10.42 -7.76
C TYR A 59 20.80 -11.05 -6.38
N CYS A 60 20.19 -10.48 -5.33
CA CYS A 60 20.34 -10.97 -3.95
C CYS A 60 19.27 -11.99 -3.54
N THR A 61 18.75 -12.77 -4.46
CA THR A 61 17.87 -13.91 -4.13
C THR A 61 18.70 -15.09 -3.65
N SER A 62 19.12 -15.09 -2.40
CA SER A 62 19.62 -16.32 -1.76
C SER A 62 18.47 -17.34 -1.70
N ARG A 63 18.68 -18.46 -2.34
CA ARG A 63 17.69 -19.54 -2.63
C ARG A 63 17.08 -20.22 -1.40
N THR A 64 17.32 -19.79 -0.18
CA THR A 64 17.00 -20.57 1.02
C THR A 64 16.13 -19.90 2.07
N GLU A 65 15.91 -18.58 2.06
CA GLU A 65 15.07 -17.95 3.08
C GLU A 65 14.18 -16.85 2.50
N ARG A 66 12.89 -17.20 2.37
CA ARG A 66 11.72 -16.32 2.15
C ARG A 66 11.72 -15.48 0.88
N LYS A 67 10.75 -15.76 0.03
CA LYS A 67 10.31 -15.03 -1.16
C LYS A 67 9.83 -13.57 -0.86
N VAL A 68 10.62 -12.75 -0.20
CA VAL A 68 10.41 -11.33 -0.01
C VAL A 68 11.39 -10.61 -0.92
N GLY A 69 11.09 -10.37 -2.15
CA GLY A 69 12.08 -9.72 -2.98
C GLY A 69 11.58 -9.32 -4.36
N LEU A 70 10.83 -10.16 -5.02
CA LEU A 70 10.42 -9.88 -6.40
C LEU A 70 9.40 -8.73 -6.50
N GLY A 71 8.48 -8.61 -5.53
CA GLY A 71 7.44 -7.58 -5.55
C GLY A 71 8.00 -6.17 -5.43
N LEU A 72 8.84 -5.91 -4.42
CA LEU A 72 9.46 -4.60 -4.22
C LEU A 72 10.48 -4.26 -5.30
N THR A 73 11.24 -5.24 -5.79
CA THR A 73 12.17 -5.03 -6.91
C THR A 73 11.45 -4.65 -8.19
N LEU A 74 10.36 -5.35 -8.52
CA LEU A 74 9.53 -5.02 -9.68
C LEU A 74 8.86 -3.65 -9.53
N LEU A 75 8.35 -3.34 -8.35
CA LEU A 75 7.75 -2.05 -8.06
C LEU A 75 8.75 -0.91 -8.22
N LYS A 76 9.97 -1.07 -7.66
CA LYS A 76 11.06 -0.10 -7.83
C LYS A 76 11.38 0.12 -9.30
N PHE A 77 11.56 -0.97 -10.05
CA PHE A 77 11.84 -0.89 -11.49
C PHE A 77 10.74 -0.13 -12.25
N GLN A 78 9.46 -0.43 -11.96
CA GLN A 78 8.34 0.25 -12.61
C GLN A 78 8.26 1.74 -12.23
N ALA A 79 8.52 2.09 -10.99
CA ALA A 79 8.56 3.49 -10.57
C ALA A 79 9.69 4.25 -11.28
N GLU A 80 10.91 3.71 -11.26
CA GLU A 80 12.09 4.31 -11.90
C GLU A 80 11.93 4.43 -13.42
N LEU A 81 11.28 3.45 -14.07
CA LEU A 81 10.96 3.48 -15.50
C LEU A 81 10.11 4.70 -15.88
N THR A 82 9.24 5.16 -15.01
CA THR A 82 8.40 6.35 -15.22
C THR A 82 9.07 7.66 -14.80
N GLY A 83 10.32 7.61 -14.32
CA GLY A 83 11.01 8.77 -13.74
C GLY A 83 10.63 9.05 -12.28
N GLY A 84 9.91 8.12 -11.64
CA GLY A 84 9.59 8.16 -10.22
C GLY A 84 10.67 7.49 -9.37
N TYR A 85 10.29 7.07 -8.16
CA TYR A 85 11.23 6.46 -7.22
C TYR A 85 10.52 5.50 -6.24
N LEU A 86 11.31 4.67 -5.57
CA LEU A 86 10.89 3.89 -4.40
C LEU A 86 11.88 4.11 -3.26
N VAL A 87 11.35 4.41 -2.07
CA VAL A 87 12.10 4.49 -0.81
C VAL A 87 11.58 3.40 0.13
N LEU A 88 12.50 2.62 0.70
CA LEU A 88 12.24 1.61 1.71
C LEU A 88 13.01 1.97 2.98
N GLU A 89 12.28 2.18 4.07
CA GLU A 89 12.82 2.42 5.40
C GLU A 89 12.27 1.36 6.34
N SER A 90 13.12 0.70 7.10
CA SER A 90 12.68 -0.32 8.05
C SER A 90 13.64 -0.38 9.23
N THR A 91 13.07 -0.67 10.38
CA THR A 91 13.84 -0.90 11.61
C THR A 91 13.30 -2.14 12.28
N LYS A 92 14.18 -3.08 12.63
CA LYS A 92 13.81 -4.31 13.32
C LYS A 92 12.97 -4.01 14.56
N ASN A 93 11.84 -4.71 14.70
CA ASN A 93 10.84 -4.56 15.75
C ASN A 93 10.14 -3.19 15.83
N ARG A 94 10.22 -2.38 14.79
CA ARG A 94 9.53 -1.09 14.71
C ARG A 94 8.62 -0.95 13.51
N GLY A 95 8.80 -1.82 12.49
CA GLY A 95 8.00 -1.84 11.29
C GLY A 95 8.73 -1.37 10.05
N THR A 96 7.96 -1.16 8.99
CA THR A 96 8.47 -0.82 7.66
C THR A 96 7.68 0.34 7.06
N ARG A 97 8.37 1.22 6.35
CA ARG A 97 7.79 2.26 5.49
C ARG A 97 8.26 2.04 4.06
N VAL A 98 7.31 1.92 3.17
CA VAL A 98 7.54 1.89 1.72
C VAL A 98 6.86 3.11 1.12
N GLU A 99 7.61 3.92 0.40
CA GLU A 99 7.07 5.01 -0.41
C GLU A 99 7.43 4.79 -1.85
N VAL A 100 6.45 4.86 -2.73
CA VAL A 100 6.64 4.75 -4.17
C VAL A 100 5.91 5.87 -4.90
N CYS A 101 6.58 6.50 -5.85
CA CYS A 101 6.01 7.55 -6.69
C CYS A 101 6.19 7.21 -8.17
N PHE A 102 5.15 7.50 -8.96
CA PHE A 102 5.10 7.30 -10.40
C PHE A 102 4.79 8.61 -11.11
N ASN A 103 5.36 8.81 -12.30
CA ASN A 103 4.86 9.81 -13.22
C ASN A 103 3.75 9.19 -14.07
N THR A 104 2.52 9.60 -13.81
CA THR A 104 1.32 9.02 -14.45
C THR A 104 1.15 9.39 -15.93
N HIS A 105 1.85 10.41 -16.43
CA HIS A 105 1.87 10.76 -17.84
C HIS A 105 2.95 10.03 -18.67
N HIS A 106 3.82 9.28 -18.00
CA HIS A 106 4.82 8.50 -18.74
C HIS A 106 4.13 7.36 -19.50
N PRO A 107 4.46 7.11 -20.79
CA PRO A 107 3.80 6.10 -21.62
C PRO A 107 3.93 4.67 -21.06
N ASP A 108 4.99 4.39 -20.30
CA ASP A 108 5.21 3.10 -19.66
C ASP A 108 4.62 3.01 -18.24
N CYS A 109 3.90 4.06 -17.79
CA CYS A 109 3.23 4.01 -16.50
C CYS A 109 2.08 3.00 -16.54
N GLN A 110 2.08 2.08 -15.60
CA GLN A 110 0.99 1.13 -15.46
C GLN A 110 -0.30 1.84 -15.04
N PRO A 111 -1.47 1.35 -15.45
CA PRO A 111 -2.74 1.83 -14.92
C PRO A 111 -2.82 1.68 -13.40
N ALA A 112 -3.52 2.59 -12.75
CA ALA A 112 -3.72 2.53 -11.29
C ALA A 112 -4.40 1.22 -10.84
N GLY A 113 -5.33 0.70 -11.65
CA GLY A 113 -6.16 -0.44 -11.29
C GLY A 113 -7.30 -0.05 -10.35
N ASP A 114 -7.81 -1.00 -9.58
CA ASP A 114 -8.91 -0.80 -8.60
C ASP A 114 -8.32 -0.64 -7.20
N ILE A 115 -7.73 0.53 -6.92
CA ILE A 115 -7.07 0.80 -5.63
C ILE A 115 -8.12 0.81 -4.51
N SER A 116 -9.25 1.48 -4.71
CA SER A 116 -10.35 1.53 -3.73
C SER A 116 -10.90 0.15 -3.39
N GLY A 117 -11.15 -0.68 -4.39
CA GLY A 117 -11.59 -2.07 -4.18
C GLY A 117 -10.54 -2.94 -3.48
N THR A 118 -9.27 -2.70 -3.76
CA THR A 118 -8.16 -3.38 -3.08
C THR A 118 -8.14 -3.03 -1.59
N LEU A 119 -8.20 -1.73 -1.25
CA LEU A 119 -8.21 -1.27 0.14
C LEU A 119 -9.45 -1.75 0.89
N ALA A 120 -10.65 -1.60 0.30
CA ALA A 120 -11.90 -2.07 0.89
C ALA A 120 -11.85 -3.58 1.19
N ARG A 121 -11.24 -4.38 0.30
CA ARG A 121 -11.06 -5.82 0.51
C ARG A 121 -10.19 -6.12 1.71
N PHE A 122 -9.05 -5.44 1.86
CA PHE A 122 -8.17 -5.65 3.01
C PHE A 122 -8.84 -5.24 4.32
N VAL A 123 -9.51 -4.09 4.37
CA VAL A 123 -10.28 -3.63 5.52
C VAL A 123 -11.32 -4.66 5.94
N CYS A 124 -12.08 -5.21 4.99
CA CYS A 124 -13.14 -6.17 5.28
C CYS A 124 -12.59 -7.56 5.65
N GLN A 125 -11.52 -8.01 5.01
CA GLN A 125 -10.98 -9.35 5.19
C GLN A 125 -10.16 -9.47 6.50
N PHE A 126 -9.50 -8.40 6.91
CA PHE A 126 -8.61 -8.40 8.08
C PHE A 126 -9.15 -7.47 9.18
N ALA A 127 -10.33 -7.84 9.71
CA ALA A 127 -11.07 -7.02 10.68
C ALA A 127 -10.32 -6.76 12.01
N ASP A 128 -9.31 -7.58 12.33
CA ASP A 128 -8.46 -7.41 13.52
C ASP A 128 -7.27 -6.46 13.29
N ILE A 129 -7.02 -6.08 12.03
CA ILE A 129 -5.97 -5.13 11.67
C ILE A 129 -6.60 -3.74 11.53
N ASN A 130 -5.96 -2.74 12.12
CA ASN A 130 -6.35 -1.36 11.89
C ASN A 130 -5.69 -0.83 10.62
N PHE A 131 -6.48 -0.63 9.58
CA PHE A 131 -6.05 0.12 8.40
C PHE A 131 -6.37 1.60 8.62
N ASP A 132 -5.36 2.44 8.45
CA ASP A 132 -5.46 3.89 8.48
C ASP A 132 -5.23 4.39 7.05
N ILE A 133 -6.27 4.98 6.45
CA ILE A 133 -6.27 5.33 5.02
C ILE A 133 -6.37 6.83 4.87
N GLU A 134 -5.38 7.41 4.21
CA GLU A 134 -5.33 8.81 3.85
C GLU A 134 -5.27 8.95 2.32
N ALA A 135 -6.05 9.86 1.78
CA ALA A 135 -6.01 10.22 0.37
C ALA A 135 -5.93 11.73 0.22
N ALA A 136 -5.08 12.19 -0.70
CA ALA A 136 -4.94 13.59 -1.05
C ALA A 136 -4.98 13.74 -2.57
N ASN A 137 -5.89 14.61 -3.05
CA ASN A 137 -6.01 14.97 -4.46
C ASN A 137 -6.03 16.49 -4.57
N GLY A 138 -4.90 17.07 -4.97
CA GLY A 138 -4.71 18.52 -4.93
C GLY A 138 -4.86 19.09 -3.52
N ASN A 139 -5.90 19.90 -3.29
CA ASN A 139 -6.19 20.51 -1.98
C ASN A 139 -7.22 19.74 -1.15
N GLU A 140 -7.78 18.67 -1.71
CA GLU A 140 -8.74 17.84 -0.99
C GLU A 140 -7.99 16.71 -0.27
N THR A 141 -8.31 16.54 1.00
CA THR A 141 -7.77 15.46 1.83
C THR A 141 -8.91 14.66 2.43
N PHE A 142 -8.75 13.36 2.46
CA PHE A 142 -9.65 12.41 3.08
C PHE A 142 -8.86 11.52 4.03
N HIS A 143 -9.45 11.21 5.17
CA HIS A 143 -8.87 10.29 6.14
C HIS A 143 -9.97 9.41 6.73
N THR A 144 -9.70 8.14 6.90
CA THR A 144 -10.54 7.19 7.64
C THR A 144 -9.71 6.02 8.15
N SER A 145 -10.24 5.32 9.13
CA SER A 145 -9.64 4.08 9.64
C SER A 145 -10.65 2.93 9.72
N SER A 146 -10.15 1.70 9.81
CA SER A 146 -11.01 0.53 10.02
C SER A 146 -11.87 0.67 11.26
N ARG A 147 -11.36 1.34 12.31
CA ARG A 147 -12.08 1.58 13.56
C ARG A 147 -13.23 2.57 13.36
N GLU A 148 -12.95 3.69 12.69
CA GLU A 148 -13.96 4.71 12.37
C GLU A 148 -15.05 4.17 11.44
N LEU A 149 -14.67 3.35 10.45
CA LEU A 149 -15.63 2.69 9.56
C LEU A 149 -16.55 1.73 10.34
N LYS A 150 -16.02 0.94 11.26
CA LYS A 150 -16.83 0.06 12.13
C LYS A 150 -17.79 0.88 13.00
N GLU A 151 -17.31 1.94 13.62
CA GLU A 151 -18.13 2.81 14.46
C GLU A 151 -19.24 3.48 13.64
N ALA A 152 -18.92 4.05 12.50
CA ALA A 152 -19.87 4.73 11.61
C ALA A 152 -20.96 3.78 11.06
N LEU A 153 -20.61 2.52 10.79
CA LEU A 153 -21.53 1.49 10.27
C LEU A 153 -22.21 0.67 11.39
N GLY A 154 -21.88 0.91 12.66
CA GLY A 154 -22.42 0.17 13.80
C GLY A 154 -22.00 -1.30 13.83
N ILE A 155 -20.79 -1.63 13.37
CA ILE A 155 -20.28 -3.00 13.24
C ILE A 155 -19.46 -3.37 14.47
N GLU A 156 -19.93 -4.35 15.25
CA GLU A 156 -19.21 -4.88 16.42
C GLU A 156 -18.24 -6.04 16.09
N GLY A 157 -18.27 -6.56 14.85
CA GLY A 157 -17.50 -7.73 14.44
C GLY A 157 -16.83 -7.58 13.08
N SER A 158 -16.99 -8.60 12.25
CA SER A 158 -16.46 -8.64 10.89
C SER A 158 -17.38 -7.91 9.92
N PHE A 159 -16.79 -7.31 8.90
CA PHE A 159 -17.51 -6.66 7.81
C PHE A 159 -18.24 -7.69 6.93
N SER A 160 -19.39 -7.30 6.37
CA SER A 160 -20.17 -8.08 5.42
C SER A 160 -19.83 -7.69 3.97
N ASN A 161 -20.39 -8.43 3.00
CA ASN A 161 -20.27 -8.06 1.58
C ASN A 161 -20.97 -6.73 1.25
N TYR A 162 -21.99 -6.36 2.01
CA TYR A 162 -22.65 -5.06 1.87
C TYR A 162 -21.74 -3.92 2.33
N ASP A 163 -21.07 -4.10 3.45
CA ASP A 163 -20.12 -3.11 3.98
C ASP A 163 -18.94 -2.93 3.01
N PHE A 164 -18.47 -4.00 2.37
CA PHE A 164 -17.46 -3.91 1.31
C PHE A 164 -17.88 -2.95 0.20
N ALA A 165 -19.12 -3.06 -0.28
CA ALA A 165 -19.61 -2.19 -1.36
C ALA A 165 -19.65 -0.71 -0.93
N LEU A 166 -20.12 -0.45 0.29
CA LEU A 166 -20.16 0.91 0.85
C LEU A 166 -18.76 1.49 1.05
N ILE A 167 -17.84 0.72 1.62
CA ILE A 167 -16.46 1.15 1.85
C ILE A 167 -15.76 1.42 0.52
N LYS A 168 -15.94 0.54 -0.47
CA LYS A 168 -15.38 0.74 -1.80
C LYS A 168 -15.90 2.02 -2.44
N GLU A 169 -17.22 2.27 -2.40
CA GLU A 169 -17.84 3.48 -2.95
C GLU A 169 -17.30 4.74 -2.27
N LEU A 170 -17.18 4.71 -0.93
CA LEU A 170 -16.60 5.81 -0.17
C LEU A 170 -15.16 6.09 -0.61
N LEU A 171 -14.32 5.06 -0.66
CA LEU A 171 -12.91 5.22 -1.01
C LEU A 171 -12.72 5.65 -2.46
N SER A 172 -13.54 5.16 -3.41
CA SER A 172 -13.40 5.50 -4.83
C SER A 172 -13.56 7.00 -5.11
N SER A 173 -14.33 7.69 -4.28
CA SER A 173 -14.51 9.14 -4.40
C SER A 173 -13.24 9.95 -4.14
N TYR A 174 -12.22 9.36 -3.48
CA TYR A 174 -11.00 10.04 -3.07
C TYR A 174 -9.72 9.40 -3.60
N VAL A 175 -9.77 8.11 -3.92
CA VAL A 175 -8.58 7.29 -4.23
C VAL A 175 -8.46 7.00 -5.73
N ASP A 176 -9.55 6.73 -6.43
CA ASP A 176 -9.59 6.44 -7.87
C ASP A 176 -9.77 7.73 -8.68
#